data_9c882b8cf1104054e74013120979a844
#
_entry.id   9c882b8cf1104054e74013120979a844
#
_cell.length_a   1.000
_cell.length_b   1.000
_cell.length_c   1.000
_cell.angle_alpha   90.00
_cell.angle_beta   90.00
_cell.angle_gamma   90.00
#
_symmetry.space_group_name_H-M   'P 1'
#
loop_
_entity.id
_entity.type
_entity.pdbx_description
1 polymer ?
#
loop_
_entity_poly.entity_id
_entity_poly.type
_entity_poly.pdbx_seq_one_letter_code
_entity_poly.pdbx_strand_id
1 'polypeptide(L)'
;VAKVSQDEVVRRTNAVMELMQLTGMERRFPNQLSGGQQQRVALARAVVIEPSVLLFDEPLSNLDAKLRESMRDELRALQKRLGITSLYVTHDQSEAMAISDRVVIMKDGVICQQGTPTEIYEQPNSRFVANFIGKANFIDGTFRGMDGENALVEVGGHTFPIPAPGKMEGVQKDGPCCLAVRPESILLSEEEGPL
;
A
#
# COMPACT_ATOMS: atom_id res chain seq x y z
N VAL A 1 12.97 32.81 2.86
CA VAL A 1 12.72 32.40 1.46
C VAL A 1 14.01 32.65 0.71
N ALA A 2 14.67 31.60 0.19
CA ALA A 2 15.87 31.75 -0.63
C ALA A 2 15.50 32.61 -1.86
N LYS A 3 16.24 33.70 -2.09
CA LYS A 3 16.10 34.52 -3.30
C LYS A 3 16.69 33.74 -4.47
N VAL A 4 15.83 33.14 -5.25
CA VAL A 4 16.22 32.45 -6.51
C VAL A 4 16.18 33.48 -7.63
N SER A 5 17.15 33.43 -8.57
CA SER A 5 17.16 34.34 -9.72
C SER A 5 15.96 34.08 -10.64
N GLN A 6 15.57 35.10 -11.42
CA GLN A 6 14.44 34.96 -12.36
C GLN A 6 14.73 33.87 -13.41
N ASP A 7 15.95 33.75 -13.89
CA ASP A 7 16.35 32.76 -14.87
C ASP A 7 16.20 31.33 -14.29
N GLU A 8 16.57 31.16 -13.04
CA GLU A 8 16.44 29.86 -12.35
C GLU A 8 14.98 29.51 -12.09
N VAL A 9 14.13 30.49 -11.77
CA VAL A 9 12.67 30.29 -11.67
C VAL A 9 12.11 29.78 -13.00
N VAL A 10 12.45 30.43 -14.10
CA VAL A 10 12.00 30.03 -15.44
C VAL A 10 12.50 28.62 -15.77
N ARG A 11 13.78 28.35 -15.53
CA ARG A 11 14.40 27.03 -15.78
C ARG A 11 13.67 25.92 -15.03
N ARG A 12 13.47 26.07 -13.72
CA ARG A 12 12.79 25.06 -12.86
C ARG A 12 11.34 24.89 -13.26
N THR A 13 10.64 25.98 -13.53
CA THR A 13 9.24 25.93 -13.94
C THR A 13 9.08 25.15 -15.25
N ASN A 14 9.89 25.45 -16.26
CA ASN A 14 9.83 24.74 -17.55
C ASN A 14 10.16 23.23 -17.37
N ALA A 15 11.19 22.90 -16.61
CA ALA A 15 11.57 21.52 -16.34
C ALA A 15 10.45 20.73 -15.63
N VAL A 16 9.81 21.33 -14.64
CA VAL A 16 8.69 20.67 -13.92
C VAL A 16 7.44 20.59 -14.80
N MET A 17 7.14 21.59 -15.61
CA MET A 17 6.02 21.53 -16.55
C MET A 17 6.20 20.42 -17.60
N GLU A 18 7.40 20.27 -18.13
CA GLU A 18 7.74 19.15 -19.02
C GLU A 18 7.60 17.79 -18.29
N LEU A 19 8.18 17.69 -17.08
CA LEU A 19 8.09 16.49 -16.23
C LEU A 19 6.65 16.05 -15.98
N MET A 20 5.74 17.02 -15.75
CA MET A 20 4.32 16.78 -15.46
C MET A 20 3.43 16.76 -16.71
N GLN A 21 4.00 16.85 -17.91
CA GLN A 21 3.26 16.90 -19.19
C GLN A 21 2.24 18.06 -19.23
N LEU A 22 2.62 19.22 -18.72
CA LEU A 22 1.80 20.43 -18.67
C LEU A 22 2.22 21.48 -19.68
N THR A 23 3.20 21.21 -20.54
CA THR A 23 3.69 22.12 -21.58
C THR A 23 2.54 22.58 -22.47
N GLY A 24 2.46 23.88 -22.75
CA GLY A 24 1.38 24.49 -23.53
C GLY A 24 0.10 24.83 -22.71
N MET A 25 0.14 24.61 -21.39
CA MET A 25 -0.98 24.92 -20.48
C MET A 25 -0.67 26.11 -19.54
N GLU A 26 0.43 26.82 -19.77
CA GLU A 26 0.97 27.87 -18.89
C GLU A 26 -0.02 29.01 -18.62
N ARG A 27 -0.91 29.26 -19.60
CA ARG A 27 -1.89 30.36 -19.56
C ARG A 27 -3.31 29.90 -19.25
N ARG A 28 -3.52 28.59 -18.99
CA ARG A 28 -4.85 28.07 -18.65
C ARG A 28 -5.19 28.32 -17.19
N PHE A 29 -6.42 28.72 -16.96
CA PHE A 29 -6.96 28.81 -15.61
C PHE A 29 -7.35 27.40 -15.09
N PRO A 30 -7.42 27.21 -13.75
CA PRO A 30 -7.77 25.92 -13.17
C PRO A 30 -9.07 25.31 -13.69
N ASN A 31 -10.11 26.13 -13.93
CA ASN A 31 -11.39 25.71 -14.49
C ASN A 31 -11.34 25.25 -15.95
N GLN A 32 -10.23 25.47 -16.64
CA GLN A 32 -9.98 25.04 -18.02
C GLN A 32 -9.14 23.74 -18.08
N LEU A 33 -8.83 23.17 -16.91
CA LEU A 33 -8.03 21.96 -16.76
C LEU A 33 -8.93 20.79 -16.31
N SER A 34 -8.66 19.59 -16.81
CA SER A 34 -9.27 18.38 -16.30
C SER A 34 -8.80 18.09 -14.86
N GLY A 35 -9.54 17.25 -14.11
CA GLY A 35 -9.17 16.89 -12.74
C GLY A 35 -7.74 16.32 -12.61
N GLY A 36 -7.33 15.44 -13.54
CA GLY A 36 -5.96 14.94 -13.59
C GLY A 36 -4.92 16.02 -13.89
N GLN A 37 -5.24 16.99 -14.77
CA GLN A 37 -4.35 18.13 -15.05
C GLN A 37 -4.22 19.04 -13.82
N GLN A 38 -5.31 19.31 -13.10
CA GLN A 38 -5.28 20.05 -11.84
C GLN A 38 -4.40 19.37 -10.80
N GLN A 39 -4.51 18.04 -10.69
CA GLN A 39 -3.67 17.25 -9.80
C GLN A 39 -2.19 17.34 -10.18
N ARG A 40 -1.86 17.23 -11.47
CA ARG A 40 -0.47 17.41 -11.94
C ARG A 40 0.06 18.82 -11.66
N VAL A 41 -0.77 19.85 -11.74
CA VAL A 41 -0.39 21.23 -11.35
C VAL A 41 -0.09 21.30 -9.85
N ALA A 42 -0.92 20.67 -9.00
CA ALA A 42 -0.66 20.63 -7.56
C ALA A 42 0.68 19.94 -7.24
N LEU A 43 0.97 18.81 -7.91
CA LEU A 43 2.25 18.12 -7.81
C LEU A 43 3.42 18.97 -8.32
N ALA A 44 3.27 19.62 -9.47
CA ALA A 44 4.29 20.52 -10.04
C ALA A 44 4.67 21.61 -9.04
N ARG A 45 3.71 22.22 -8.37
CA ARG A 45 3.94 23.22 -7.32
C ARG A 45 4.73 22.69 -6.12
N ALA A 46 4.50 21.44 -5.73
CA ALA A 46 5.21 20.81 -4.63
C ALA A 46 6.66 20.42 -5.02
N VAL A 47 6.87 20.03 -6.27
CA VAL A 47 8.16 19.54 -6.76
C VAL A 47 9.10 20.65 -7.21
N VAL A 48 8.57 21.78 -7.76
CA VAL A 48 9.37 22.87 -8.34
C VAL A 48 10.35 23.52 -7.35
N ILE A 49 10.08 23.42 -6.06
CA ILE A 49 10.97 23.92 -5.00
C ILE A 49 12.09 22.94 -4.63
N GLU A 50 12.15 21.77 -5.30
CA GLU A 50 13.14 20.71 -5.08
C GLU A 50 13.23 20.28 -3.60
N PRO A 51 12.12 19.80 -3.00
CA PRO A 51 12.09 19.45 -1.58
C PRO A 51 12.87 18.16 -1.31
N SER A 52 13.41 18.01 -0.11
CA SER A 52 14.02 16.74 0.33
C SER A 52 13.00 15.68 0.68
N VAL A 53 11.77 16.08 1.04
CA VAL A 53 10.67 15.20 1.42
C VAL A 53 9.37 15.73 0.82
N LEU A 54 8.56 14.84 0.24
CA LEU A 54 7.20 15.12 -0.23
C LEU A 54 6.18 14.51 0.73
N LEU A 55 5.19 15.31 1.11
CA LEU A 55 4.07 14.87 1.93
C LEU A 55 2.80 14.88 1.08
N PHE A 56 2.14 13.74 0.99
CA PHE A 56 0.87 13.55 0.32
C PHE A 56 -0.20 13.21 1.35
N ASP A 57 -1.21 14.05 1.45
CA ASP A 57 -2.36 13.85 2.33
C ASP A 57 -3.59 13.58 1.46
N GLU A 58 -3.97 12.29 1.35
CA GLU A 58 -5.08 11.80 0.54
C GLU A 58 -5.15 12.38 -0.89
N PRO A 59 -4.06 12.36 -1.67
CA PRO A 59 -3.97 13.13 -2.92
C PRO A 59 -4.93 12.64 -4.01
N LEU A 60 -5.47 11.43 -3.92
CA LEU A 60 -6.34 10.82 -4.93
C LEU A 60 -7.80 10.68 -4.49
N SER A 61 -8.15 11.12 -3.27
CA SER A 61 -9.48 10.92 -2.67
C SER A 61 -10.65 11.50 -3.48
N ASN A 62 -10.42 12.61 -4.19
CA ASN A 62 -11.45 13.32 -4.94
C ASN A 62 -11.56 12.90 -6.41
N LEU A 63 -10.89 11.81 -6.82
CA LEU A 63 -10.90 11.32 -8.19
C LEU A 63 -11.86 10.12 -8.35
N ASP A 64 -12.47 10.00 -9.53
CA ASP A 64 -13.19 8.78 -9.88
C ASP A 64 -12.24 7.56 -9.97
N ALA A 65 -12.79 6.36 -9.89
CA ALA A 65 -12.01 5.12 -9.76
C ALA A 65 -11.01 4.91 -10.91
N LYS A 66 -11.42 5.18 -12.16
CA LYS A 66 -10.56 4.99 -13.34
C LYS A 66 -9.42 6.00 -13.38
N LEU A 67 -9.72 7.26 -13.07
CA LEU A 67 -8.71 8.33 -13.02
C LEU A 67 -7.75 8.11 -11.84
N ARG A 68 -8.27 7.64 -10.70
CA ARG A 68 -7.48 7.30 -9.51
C ARG A 68 -6.44 6.23 -9.82
N GLU A 69 -6.82 5.15 -10.51
CA GLU A 69 -5.90 4.09 -10.90
C GLU A 69 -4.77 4.61 -11.81
N SER A 70 -5.12 5.37 -12.85
CA SER A 70 -4.13 5.98 -13.75
C SER A 70 -3.19 6.94 -13.00
N MET A 71 -3.73 7.79 -12.12
CA MET A 71 -2.95 8.76 -11.35
C MET A 71 -2.06 8.09 -10.30
N ARG A 72 -2.48 6.96 -9.73
CA ARG A 72 -1.67 6.15 -8.83
C ARG A 72 -0.38 5.68 -9.50
N ASP A 73 -0.51 5.12 -10.72
CA ASP A 73 0.64 4.62 -11.48
C ASP A 73 1.57 5.76 -11.90
N GLU A 74 1.01 6.90 -12.31
CA GLU A 74 1.77 8.11 -12.62
C GLU A 74 2.55 8.64 -11.41
N LEU A 75 1.91 8.68 -10.23
CA LEU A 75 2.55 9.09 -8.97
C LEU A 75 3.72 8.17 -8.60
N ARG A 76 3.51 6.85 -8.72
CA ARG A 76 4.58 5.89 -8.45
C ARG A 76 5.76 6.05 -9.40
N ALA A 77 5.50 6.23 -10.70
CA ALA A 77 6.53 6.49 -11.69
C ALA A 77 7.28 7.81 -11.40
N LEU A 78 6.54 8.84 -11.00
CA LEU A 78 7.12 10.13 -10.64
C LEU A 78 8.02 10.04 -9.41
N GLN A 79 7.57 9.39 -8.34
CA GLN A 79 8.37 9.18 -7.13
C GLN A 79 9.70 8.48 -7.44
N LYS A 80 9.64 7.40 -8.22
CA LYS A 80 10.85 6.66 -8.65
C LYS A 80 11.80 7.53 -9.49
N ARG A 81 11.24 8.35 -10.40
CA ARG A 81 12.01 9.23 -11.29
C ARG A 81 12.70 10.36 -10.52
N LEU A 82 12.03 10.91 -9.51
CA LEU A 82 12.56 12.01 -8.69
C LEU A 82 13.54 11.51 -7.62
N GLY A 83 13.44 10.27 -7.16
CA GLY A 83 14.24 9.73 -6.05
C GLY A 83 14.03 10.46 -4.72
N ILE A 84 12.90 11.16 -4.54
CA ILE A 84 12.60 11.94 -3.34
C ILE A 84 11.89 11.05 -2.33
N THR A 85 12.31 11.14 -1.07
CA THR A 85 11.58 10.50 0.04
C THR A 85 10.17 11.06 0.13
N SER A 86 9.18 10.17 0.12
CA SER A 86 7.77 10.57 0.14
C SER A 86 7.03 9.90 1.28
N LEU A 87 6.23 10.67 2.01
CA LEU A 87 5.25 10.16 2.97
C LEU A 87 3.86 10.33 2.36
N TYR A 88 3.14 9.22 2.24
CA TYR A 88 1.83 9.15 1.61
C TYR A 88 0.78 8.69 2.64
N VAL A 89 -0.21 9.54 2.90
CA VAL A 89 -1.34 9.23 3.77
C VAL A 89 -2.55 8.92 2.91
N THR A 90 -3.16 7.78 3.14
CA THR A 90 -4.39 7.35 2.46
C THR A 90 -5.20 6.41 3.35
N HIS A 91 -6.50 6.38 3.16
CA HIS A 91 -7.40 5.36 3.70
C HIS A 91 -7.68 4.23 2.69
N ASP A 92 -7.21 4.36 1.44
CA ASP A 92 -7.34 3.34 0.41
C ASP A 92 -6.16 2.35 0.49
N GLN A 93 -6.47 1.11 0.83
CA GLN A 93 -5.48 0.04 0.98
C GLN A 93 -4.79 -0.27 -0.34
N SER A 94 -5.52 -0.25 -1.45
CA SER A 94 -4.98 -0.54 -2.78
C SER A 94 -3.96 0.51 -3.22
N GLU A 95 -4.18 1.78 -2.86
CA GLU A 95 -3.20 2.84 -3.06
C GLU A 95 -1.93 2.58 -2.24
N ALA A 96 -2.09 2.34 -0.92
CA ALA A 96 -0.95 2.12 -0.04
C ALA A 96 -0.08 0.95 -0.52
N MET A 97 -0.71 -0.18 -0.89
CA MET A 97 -0.01 -1.38 -1.34
C MET A 97 0.68 -1.22 -2.70
N ALA A 98 0.13 -0.41 -3.60
CA ALA A 98 0.68 -0.22 -4.94
C ALA A 98 1.78 0.85 -5.02
N ILE A 99 1.67 1.93 -4.24
CA ILE A 99 2.57 3.09 -4.33
C ILE A 99 3.79 2.93 -3.43
N SER A 100 3.65 2.28 -2.27
CA SER A 100 4.64 2.36 -1.20
C SER A 100 5.75 1.32 -1.32
N ASP A 101 6.96 1.67 -0.88
CA ASP A 101 8.03 0.71 -0.61
C ASP A 101 7.91 0.14 0.81
N ARG A 102 7.32 0.93 1.72
CA ARG A 102 6.97 0.53 3.09
C ARG A 102 5.60 1.06 3.47
N VAL A 103 4.82 0.23 4.12
CA VAL A 103 3.47 0.56 4.62
C VAL A 103 3.52 0.60 6.15
N VAL A 104 2.83 1.57 6.73
CA VAL A 104 2.61 1.70 8.18
C VAL A 104 1.11 1.68 8.42
N ILE A 105 0.62 0.67 9.12
CA ILE A 105 -0.79 0.58 9.52
C ILE A 105 -0.95 1.16 10.91
N MET A 106 -1.86 2.12 11.02
CA MET A 106 -2.19 2.80 12.27
C MET A 106 -3.65 2.56 12.65
N LYS A 107 -3.89 2.46 13.95
CA LYS A 107 -5.22 2.43 14.55
C LYS A 107 -5.18 3.19 15.87
N ASP A 108 -6.15 4.07 16.08
CA ASP A 108 -6.30 4.85 17.33
C ASP A 108 -5.01 5.59 17.73
N GLY A 109 -4.26 6.12 16.74
CA GLY A 109 -3.00 6.84 16.95
C GLY A 109 -1.78 5.95 17.21
N VAL A 110 -1.93 4.62 17.18
CA VAL A 110 -0.84 3.67 17.45
C VAL A 110 -0.48 2.91 16.18
N ILE A 111 0.82 2.67 15.97
CA ILE A 111 1.31 1.82 14.88
C ILE A 111 1.01 0.36 15.22
N CYS A 112 0.18 -0.29 14.39
CA CYS A 112 -0.16 -1.71 14.53
C CYS A 112 0.88 -2.61 13.85
N GLN A 113 1.29 -2.25 12.64
CA GLN A 113 2.31 -2.98 11.89
C GLN A 113 2.99 -2.05 10.89
N GLN A 114 4.24 -2.34 10.58
CA GLN A 114 4.98 -1.71 9.48
C GLN A 114 5.82 -2.76 8.75
N GLY A 115 5.94 -2.60 7.43
CA GLY A 115 6.70 -3.52 6.59
C GLY A 115 6.58 -3.18 5.11
N THR A 116 7.13 -4.01 4.25
CA THR A 116 6.83 -3.95 2.80
C THR A 116 5.38 -4.36 2.56
N PRO A 117 4.77 -3.96 1.42
CA PRO A 117 3.44 -4.42 1.05
C PRO A 117 3.27 -5.95 1.16
N THR A 118 4.23 -6.71 0.65
CA THR A 118 4.22 -8.19 0.72
C THR A 118 4.23 -8.70 2.15
N GLU A 119 5.12 -8.20 3.01
CA GLU A 119 5.15 -8.59 4.43
C GLU A 119 3.84 -8.30 5.16
N ILE A 120 3.25 -7.13 4.92
CA ILE A 120 1.97 -6.75 5.54
C ILE A 120 0.83 -7.66 5.08
N TYR A 121 0.83 -8.06 3.80
CA TYR A 121 -0.21 -8.91 3.23
C TYR A 121 -0.08 -10.38 3.63
N GLU A 122 1.12 -10.93 3.55
CA GLU A 122 1.39 -12.35 3.77
C GLU A 122 1.58 -12.70 5.25
N GLN A 123 2.11 -11.75 6.05
CA GLN A 123 2.46 -11.97 7.46
C GLN A 123 1.82 -10.91 8.37
N PRO A 124 0.49 -10.78 8.37
CA PRO A 124 -0.20 -9.87 9.27
C PRO A 124 0.02 -10.30 10.72
N ASN A 125 0.43 -9.36 11.57
CA ASN A 125 0.71 -9.64 12.99
C ASN A 125 -0.55 -9.74 13.87
N SER A 126 -1.73 -9.48 13.32
CA SER A 126 -2.99 -9.50 14.06
C SER A 126 -4.19 -9.69 13.14
N ARG A 127 -5.32 -10.17 13.72
CA ARG A 127 -6.61 -10.25 13.02
C ARG A 127 -7.04 -8.90 12.45
N PHE A 128 -6.74 -7.81 13.16
CA PHE A 128 -7.04 -6.46 12.68
C PHE A 128 -6.29 -6.16 11.38
N VAL A 129 -4.99 -6.36 11.33
CA VAL A 129 -4.18 -6.11 10.13
C VAL A 129 -4.60 -7.03 8.99
N ALA A 130 -4.79 -8.33 9.26
CA ALA A 130 -5.24 -9.29 8.24
C ALA A 130 -6.56 -8.88 7.58
N ASN A 131 -7.53 -8.42 8.38
CA ASN A 131 -8.84 -7.98 7.90
C ASN A 131 -8.81 -6.57 7.30
N PHE A 132 -7.89 -5.72 7.76
CA PHE A 132 -7.74 -4.37 7.25
C PHE A 132 -7.15 -4.35 5.84
N ILE A 133 -6.17 -5.21 5.52
CA ILE A 133 -5.45 -5.21 4.23
C ILE A 133 -6.13 -6.08 3.15
N GLY A 134 -7.30 -6.59 3.39
CA GLY A 134 -8.03 -7.36 2.38
C GLY A 134 -9.01 -8.31 3.03
N LYS A 135 -9.69 -9.09 2.20
CA LYS A 135 -10.64 -10.08 2.70
C LYS A 135 -9.86 -11.27 3.29
N ALA A 136 -10.18 -11.64 4.52
CA ALA A 136 -9.67 -12.85 5.16
C ALA A 136 -10.79 -13.58 5.88
N ASN A 137 -10.86 -14.90 5.73
CA ASN A 137 -11.70 -15.76 6.53
C ASN A 137 -10.90 -16.17 7.77
N PHE A 138 -11.53 -16.10 8.93
CA PHE A 138 -10.91 -16.48 10.19
C PHE A 138 -11.53 -17.77 10.69
N ILE A 139 -10.70 -18.81 10.86
CA ILE A 139 -11.09 -20.11 11.32
C ILE A 139 -10.37 -20.37 12.63
N ASP A 140 -11.14 -20.51 13.71
CA ASP A 140 -10.57 -20.81 15.02
C ASP A 140 -10.26 -22.32 15.10
N GLY A 141 -9.08 -22.66 15.66
CA GLY A 141 -8.58 -24.01 15.78
C GLY A 141 -7.67 -24.20 16.98
N THR A 142 -7.07 -25.37 17.08
CA THR A 142 -6.12 -25.72 18.13
C THR A 142 -4.78 -26.04 17.49
N PHE A 143 -3.70 -25.40 17.94
CA PHE A 143 -2.36 -25.69 17.48
C PHE A 143 -1.84 -26.99 18.12
N ARG A 144 -1.55 -28.01 17.32
CA ARG A 144 -1.11 -29.34 17.78
C ARG A 144 0.41 -29.51 17.78
N GLY A 145 1.16 -28.54 17.26
CA GLY A 145 2.62 -28.60 17.21
C GLY A 145 3.15 -28.32 15.81
N MET A 146 4.44 -28.58 15.62
CA MET A 146 5.13 -28.45 14.34
C MET A 146 5.43 -29.81 13.75
N ASP A 147 5.34 -29.92 12.43
CA ASP A 147 5.83 -31.05 11.63
C ASP A 147 6.70 -30.47 10.50
N GLY A 148 8.01 -30.50 10.72
CA GLY A 148 8.96 -29.80 9.85
C GLY A 148 8.69 -28.31 9.78
N GLU A 149 8.44 -27.78 8.59
CA GLU A 149 8.10 -26.36 8.35
C GLU A 149 6.60 -26.05 8.48
N ASN A 150 5.77 -27.07 8.75
CA ASN A 150 4.33 -26.91 8.85
C ASN A 150 3.85 -26.84 10.31
N ALA A 151 2.91 -25.97 10.57
CA ALA A 151 2.12 -25.97 11.80
C ALA A 151 0.95 -26.95 11.65
N LEU A 152 0.78 -27.85 12.61
CA LEU A 152 -0.37 -28.73 12.68
C LEU A 152 -1.51 -28.02 13.41
N VAL A 153 -2.59 -27.77 12.71
CA VAL A 153 -3.78 -27.08 13.27
C VAL A 153 -4.99 -27.97 13.16
N GLU A 154 -5.66 -28.21 14.29
CA GLU A 154 -6.91 -28.97 14.33
C GLU A 154 -8.10 -28.01 14.24
N VAL A 155 -8.96 -28.31 13.28
CA VAL A 155 -10.24 -27.61 13.03
C VAL A 155 -11.33 -28.67 12.83
N GLY A 156 -12.42 -28.59 13.59
CA GLY A 156 -13.55 -29.51 13.43
C GLY A 156 -13.22 -31.00 13.65
N GLY A 157 -12.16 -31.32 14.42
CA GLY A 157 -11.70 -32.69 14.65
C GLY A 157 -10.73 -33.23 13.60
N HIS A 158 -10.37 -32.46 12.60
CA HIS A 158 -9.37 -32.79 11.58
C HIS A 158 -8.10 -31.97 11.76
N THR A 159 -6.94 -32.57 11.58
CA THR A 159 -5.66 -31.89 11.68
C THR A 159 -5.09 -31.60 10.30
N PHE A 160 -4.78 -30.32 10.05
CA PHE A 160 -4.26 -29.82 8.78
C PHE A 160 -2.82 -29.35 8.94
N PRO A 161 -1.90 -29.73 8.05
CA PRO A 161 -0.58 -29.14 7.95
C PRO A 161 -0.67 -27.79 7.22
N ILE A 162 -0.37 -26.71 7.92
CA ILE A 162 -0.40 -25.33 7.38
C ILE A 162 1.05 -24.83 7.29
N PRO A 163 1.52 -24.29 6.16
CA PRO A 163 2.83 -23.67 6.09
C PRO A 163 2.97 -22.61 7.19
N ALA A 164 3.93 -22.77 8.09
CA ALA A 164 4.09 -21.85 9.20
C ALA A 164 4.81 -20.58 8.74
N PRO A 165 4.27 -19.38 9.01
CA PRO A 165 5.01 -18.15 8.81
C PRO A 165 6.12 -18.09 9.86
N GLY A 166 7.36 -18.38 9.49
CA GLY A 166 8.61 -18.26 10.22
C GLY A 166 8.56 -18.34 11.77
N LYS A 167 8.08 -17.32 12.47
CA LYS A 167 8.01 -17.32 13.93
C LYS A 167 6.55 -17.37 14.41
N MET A 168 6.21 -18.44 15.08
CA MET A 168 4.94 -18.58 15.80
C MET A 168 5.10 -18.11 17.27
N GLU A 169 5.39 -16.82 17.46
CA GLU A 169 5.58 -16.28 18.80
C GLU A 169 4.26 -16.30 19.58
N GLY A 170 4.30 -16.83 20.80
CA GLY A 170 3.17 -16.86 21.74
C GLY A 170 2.15 -17.97 21.54
N VAL A 171 2.29 -18.85 20.54
CA VAL A 171 1.40 -19.99 20.36
C VAL A 171 1.93 -21.20 21.13
N GLN A 172 1.16 -21.66 22.10
CA GLN A 172 1.50 -22.86 22.89
C GLN A 172 0.89 -24.11 22.25
N LYS A 173 1.61 -25.22 22.29
CA LYS A 173 1.06 -26.53 21.87
C LYS A 173 -0.23 -26.83 22.64
N ASP A 174 -1.23 -27.34 21.95
CA ASP A 174 -2.60 -27.58 22.43
C ASP A 174 -3.35 -26.33 22.88
N GLY A 175 -2.82 -25.14 22.52
CA GLY A 175 -3.45 -23.85 22.73
C GLY A 175 -4.34 -23.39 21.56
N PRO A 176 -5.22 -22.42 21.80
CA PRO A 176 -6.08 -21.87 20.76
C PRO A 176 -5.24 -21.10 19.75
N CYS A 177 -5.61 -21.24 18.47
CA CYS A 177 -5.06 -20.47 17.36
C CYS A 177 -6.16 -20.02 16.39
N CYS A 178 -5.82 -19.11 15.50
CA CYS A 178 -6.72 -18.62 14.49
C CYS A 178 -6.01 -18.62 13.14
N LEU A 179 -6.59 -19.32 12.17
CA LEU A 179 -6.14 -19.31 10.78
C LEU A 179 -6.76 -18.12 10.05
N ALA A 180 -5.96 -17.35 9.34
CA ALA A 180 -6.42 -16.35 8.40
C ALA A 180 -6.27 -16.91 6.98
N VAL A 181 -7.38 -17.23 6.34
CA VAL A 181 -7.40 -17.82 5.00
C VAL A 181 -7.87 -16.77 4.00
N ARG A 182 -7.03 -16.46 3.01
CA ARG A 182 -7.38 -15.56 1.92
C ARG A 182 -8.26 -16.29 0.90
N PRO A 183 -9.35 -15.67 0.38
CA PRO A 183 -10.21 -16.30 -0.62
C PRO A 183 -9.48 -16.80 -1.85
N GLU A 184 -8.47 -16.04 -2.31
CA GLU A 184 -7.64 -16.34 -3.46
C GLU A 184 -6.67 -17.52 -3.25
N SER A 185 -6.45 -17.92 -1.99
CA SER A 185 -5.61 -19.06 -1.64
C SER A 185 -6.40 -20.37 -1.62
N ILE A 186 -7.71 -20.32 -1.84
CA ILE A 186 -8.58 -21.51 -1.83
C ILE A 186 -8.63 -22.09 -3.24
N LEU A 187 -8.18 -23.32 -3.39
CA LEU A 187 -8.30 -24.08 -4.63
C LEU A 187 -9.48 -25.05 -4.49
N LEU A 188 -10.33 -25.11 -5.51
CA LEU A 188 -11.39 -26.12 -5.62
C LEU A 188 -10.88 -27.26 -6.48
N SER A 189 -10.96 -28.50 -5.99
CA SER A 189 -10.63 -29.71 -6.72
C SER A 189 -11.83 -30.64 -6.74
N GLU A 190 -12.05 -31.32 -7.87
CA GLU A 190 -13.04 -32.40 -7.98
C GLU A 190 -12.47 -33.73 -7.45
N GLU A 191 -11.17 -33.85 -7.27
CA GLU A 191 -10.53 -35.00 -6.64
C GLU A 191 -10.48 -34.79 -5.12
N GLU A 192 -10.74 -35.85 -4.35
CA GLU A 192 -10.45 -35.88 -2.91
C GLU A 192 -8.92 -35.70 -2.75
N GLY A 193 -8.49 -34.46 -2.67
CA GLY A 193 -7.10 -34.15 -2.31
C GLY A 193 -6.83 -34.56 -0.87
N PRO A 194 -5.56 -34.73 -0.50
CA PRO A 194 -5.21 -34.87 0.91
C PRO A 194 -5.68 -33.60 1.62
N LEU A 195 -6.65 -33.75 2.51
CA LEU A 195 -7.08 -32.76 3.47
C LEU A 195 -5.94 -32.46 4.44
#